data_ca1f172b28c0215ce70da5240a29899c
#
_entry.id   ca1f172b28c0215ce70da5240a29899c
#
_cell.length_a   1.000
_cell.length_b   1.000
_cell.length_c   1.000
_cell.angle_alpha   90.00
_cell.angle_beta   90.00
_cell.angle_gamma   90.00
#
_symmetry.space_group_name_H-M   'P 1'
#
loop_
_entity.id
_entity.type
_entity.pdbx_description
1 polymer ?
#
loop_
_entity_poly.entity_id
_entity_poly.type
_entity_poly.pdbx_seq_one_letter_code
_entity_poly.pdbx_strand_id
1 'polypeptide(L)'
;MSIIRLIHIKVDRSETENAVRIWKTQCVSLMIQQKGCLSEKLLRSRDAPEFISYSEWESEAGIEAYRNSDAHKEIVRHTRGLKGAKAEVKLYDLVQ
;
A
#
# COMPACT_ATOMS: atom_id res chain seq x y z
N MET A 1 -6.12 -18.40 -7.60
CA MET A 1 -5.34 -17.38 -8.35
C MET A 1 -5.16 -16.16 -7.48
N SER A 2 -3.93 -15.69 -7.37
CA SER A 2 -3.64 -14.51 -6.55
C SER A 2 -4.04 -13.23 -7.27
N ILE A 3 -4.43 -12.23 -6.49
CA ILE A 3 -4.73 -10.89 -6.97
C ILE A 3 -3.61 -9.96 -6.48
N ILE A 4 -3.05 -9.18 -7.39
CA ILE A 4 -2.03 -8.18 -7.07
C ILE A 4 -2.72 -6.82 -6.99
N ARG A 5 -2.54 -6.15 -5.85
CA ARG A 5 -3.07 -4.80 -5.64
C ARG A 5 -1.90 -3.84 -5.61
N LEU A 6 -1.88 -2.94 -6.57
CA LEU A 6 -0.85 -1.90 -6.67
C LEU A 6 -1.46 -0.56 -6.31
N ILE A 7 -0.79 0.17 -5.42
CA ILE A 7 -1.16 1.55 -5.12
C ILE A 7 0.00 2.42 -5.56
N HIS A 8 -0.26 3.22 -6.59
CA HIS A 8 0.71 4.21 -7.10
C HIS A 8 0.57 5.47 -6.26
N ILE A 9 1.64 5.83 -5.55
CA ILE A 9 1.63 6.93 -4.58
C ILE A 9 2.62 7.99 -5.04
N LYS A 10 2.17 9.23 -5.10
CA LYS A 10 3.02 10.40 -5.32
C LYS A 10 2.99 11.25 -4.07
N VAL A 11 4.14 11.78 -3.69
CA VAL A 11 4.27 12.71 -2.55
C VAL A 11 5.15 13.87 -2.96
N ASP A 12 5.16 14.93 -2.15
CA ASP A 12 6.13 15.98 -2.29
C ASP A 12 7.54 15.39 -2.11
N ARG A 13 8.53 15.90 -2.85
CA ARG A 13 9.90 15.36 -2.79
C ARG A 13 10.47 15.40 -1.37
N SER A 14 10.11 16.40 -0.60
CA SER A 14 10.54 16.52 0.80
C SER A 14 10.00 15.43 1.72
N GLU A 15 8.98 14.69 1.27
CA GLU A 15 8.31 13.66 2.09
C GLU A 15 8.79 12.24 1.79
N THR A 16 9.74 12.04 0.87
CA THR A 16 10.10 10.68 0.43
C THR A 16 10.67 9.82 1.56
N GLU A 17 11.57 10.35 2.39
CA GLU A 17 12.12 9.59 3.51
C GLU A 17 11.06 9.34 4.59
N ASN A 18 10.19 10.31 4.81
CA ASN A 18 9.08 10.17 5.76
C ASN A 18 8.09 9.09 5.32
N ALA A 19 7.80 9.03 4.00
CA ALA A 19 6.93 8.00 3.44
C ALA A 19 7.49 6.59 3.68
N VAL A 20 8.79 6.39 3.45
CA VAL A 20 9.46 5.12 3.70
C VAL A 20 9.36 4.74 5.18
N ARG A 21 9.65 5.68 6.07
CA ARG A 21 9.59 5.44 7.52
C ARG A 21 8.18 5.07 7.96
N ILE A 22 7.18 5.77 7.48
CA ILE A 22 5.78 5.49 7.82
C ILE A 22 5.38 4.09 7.34
N TRP A 23 5.76 3.71 6.12
CA TRP A 23 5.46 2.39 5.62
C TRP A 23 6.10 1.31 6.50
N LYS A 24 7.39 1.46 6.82
CA LYS A 24 8.14 0.49 7.63
C LYS A 24 7.59 0.35 9.04
N THR A 25 7.20 1.47 9.66
CA THR A 25 6.83 1.48 11.08
C THR A 25 5.34 1.38 11.33
N GLN A 26 4.49 1.82 10.39
CA GLN A 26 3.05 1.94 10.63
C GLN A 26 2.17 1.14 9.66
N CYS A 27 2.67 0.76 8.49
CA CYS A 27 1.82 0.19 7.46
C CYS A 27 2.06 -1.30 7.22
N VAL A 28 3.31 -1.72 7.01
CA VAL A 28 3.61 -3.08 6.56
C VAL A 28 3.11 -4.15 7.55
N SER A 29 3.27 -3.93 8.84
CA SER A 29 2.83 -4.89 9.86
C SER A 29 1.31 -5.03 9.89
N LEU A 30 0.59 -3.93 9.69
CA LEU A 30 -0.87 -3.96 9.62
C LEU A 30 -1.36 -4.71 8.39
N MET A 31 -0.67 -4.52 7.26
CA MET A 31 -1.04 -5.19 6.00
C MET A 31 -0.85 -6.69 6.08
N ILE A 32 0.32 -7.15 6.50
CA ILE A 32 0.63 -8.58 6.52
C ILE A 32 -0.17 -9.37 7.56
N GLN A 33 -0.77 -8.69 8.53
CA GLN A 33 -1.66 -9.32 9.50
C GLN A 33 -3.07 -9.56 8.95
N GLN A 34 -3.41 -8.97 7.82
CA GLN A 34 -4.74 -9.09 7.27
C GLN A 34 -4.96 -10.49 6.69
N LYS A 35 -6.12 -11.09 6.99
CA LYS A 35 -6.47 -12.39 6.44
C LYS A 35 -6.50 -12.32 4.92
N GLY A 36 -5.80 -13.24 4.27
CA GLY A 36 -5.72 -13.29 2.81
C GLY A 36 -4.61 -12.45 2.21
N CYS A 37 -3.92 -11.61 2.98
CA CYS A 37 -2.75 -10.88 2.50
C CYS A 37 -1.53 -11.79 2.54
N LEU A 38 -0.99 -12.11 1.38
CA LEU A 38 0.16 -13.03 1.25
C LEU A 38 1.50 -12.30 1.34
N SER A 39 1.56 -11.05 0.90
CA SER A 39 2.78 -10.24 0.97
C SER A 39 2.47 -8.77 0.79
N GLU A 40 3.38 -7.94 1.29
CA GLU A 40 3.35 -6.49 1.11
C GLU A 40 4.77 -6.00 0.90
N LYS A 41 4.99 -5.21 -0.17
CA LYS A 41 6.30 -4.64 -0.49
C LYS A 41 6.12 -3.19 -0.89
N LEU A 42 7.13 -2.37 -0.61
CA LEU A 42 7.16 -0.99 -1.08
C LEU A 42 8.23 -0.86 -2.15
N LEU A 43 7.84 -0.38 -3.32
CA LEU A 43 8.74 -0.06 -4.41
C LEU A 43 8.95 1.44 -4.43
N ARG A 44 10.20 1.88 -4.52
CA ARG A 44 10.54 3.30 -4.56
C ARG A 44 11.08 3.65 -5.94
N SER A 45 10.52 4.68 -6.57
CA SER A 45 11.06 5.20 -7.83
C SER A 45 12.49 5.69 -7.62
N ARG A 46 13.37 5.42 -8.57
CA ARG A 46 14.74 5.92 -8.53
C ARG A 46 14.84 7.41 -8.81
N ASP A 47 13.90 7.94 -9.60
CA ASP A 47 14.02 9.28 -10.18
C ASP A 47 13.01 10.28 -9.64
N ALA A 48 11.85 9.82 -9.20
CA ALA A 48 10.74 10.68 -8.84
C ALA A 48 10.27 10.42 -7.40
N PRO A 49 9.55 11.37 -6.77
CA PRO A 49 9.00 11.18 -5.43
C PRO A 49 7.73 10.31 -5.48
N GLU A 50 7.91 9.09 -5.93
CA GLU A 50 6.82 8.15 -6.19
C GLU A 50 7.14 6.79 -5.61
N PHE A 51 6.09 6.09 -5.20
CA PHE A 51 6.16 4.75 -4.64
C PHE A 51 5.07 3.88 -5.22
N ILE A 52 5.28 2.57 -5.15
CA ILE A 52 4.22 1.60 -5.39
C ILE A 52 4.13 0.70 -4.16
N SER A 53 2.97 0.68 -3.52
CA SER A 53 2.65 -0.33 -2.52
C SER A 53 2.16 -1.56 -3.28
N TYR A 54 2.88 -2.66 -3.12
CA TYR A 54 2.61 -3.93 -3.82
C TYR A 54 2.10 -4.91 -2.79
N SER A 55 0.88 -5.43 -2.98
CA SER A 55 0.36 -6.49 -2.11
C SER A 55 -0.22 -7.62 -2.94
N GLU A 56 -0.03 -8.83 -2.44
CA GLU A 56 -0.60 -10.03 -3.04
C GLU A 56 -1.68 -10.57 -2.11
N TRP A 57 -2.83 -10.94 -2.69
CA TRP A 57 -4.01 -11.37 -1.95
C TRP A 57 -4.54 -12.69 -2.50
N GLU A 58 -5.05 -13.54 -1.60
CA GLU A 58 -5.66 -14.81 -1.99
C GLU A 58 -6.95 -14.62 -2.78
N SER A 59 -7.73 -13.57 -2.44
CA SER A 59 -9.07 -13.37 -3.00
C SER A 59 -9.52 -11.91 -2.89
N GLU A 60 -10.53 -11.58 -3.69
CA GLU A 60 -11.21 -10.28 -3.59
C GLU A 60 -11.86 -10.09 -2.23
N ALA A 61 -12.40 -11.17 -1.64
CA ALA A 61 -13.05 -11.10 -0.33
C ALA A 61 -12.07 -10.58 0.75
N GLY A 62 -10.81 -11.03 0.69
CA GLY A 62 -9.77 -10.55 1.61
C GLY A 62 -9.50 -9.06 1.45
N ILE A 63 -9.40 -8.60 0.20
CA ILE A 63 -9.19 -7.18 -0.10
C ILE A 63 -10.36 -6.35 0.42
N GLU A 64 -11.59 -6.80 0.16
CA GLU A 64 -12.79 -6.08 0.59
C GLU A 64 -12.88 -5.99 2.11
N ALA A 65 -12.59 -7.08 2.81
CA ALA A 65 -12.55 -7.10 4.26
C ALA A 65 -11.51 -6.11 4.81
N TYR A 66 -10.33 -6.08 4.20
CA TYR A 66 -9.28 -5.13 4.56
C TYR A 66 -9.73 -3.70 4.36
N ARG A 67 -10.33 -3.38 3.20
CA ARG A 67 -10.78 -2.01 2.89
C ARG A 67 -11.83 -1.49 3.87
N ASN A 68 -12.56 -2.38 4.52
CA ASN A 68 -13.57 -2.02 5.52
C ASN A 68 -13.04 -2.11 6.96
N SER A 69 -11.75 -2.40 7.13
CA SER A 69 -11.14 -2.62 8.45
C SER A 69 -10.62 -1.32 9.08
N ASP A 70 -10.41 -1.36 10.39
CA ASP A 70 -9.75 -0.27 11.10
C ASP A 70 -8.29 -0.13 10.67
N ALA A 71 -7.64 -1.22 10.31
CA ALA A 71 -6.26 -1.20 9.80
C ALA A 71 -6.15 -0.33 8.53
N HIS A 72 -7.10 -0.47 7.61
CA HIS A 72 -7.13 0.35 6.40
C HIS A 72 -7.31 1.84 6.73
N LYS A 73 -8.21 2.16 7.66
CA LYS A 73 -8.42 3.54 8.10
C LYS A 73 -7.14 4.13 8.69
N GLU A 74 -6.43 3.34 9.49
CA GLU A 74 -5.17 3.74 10.12
C GLU A 74 -4.11 4.06 9.05
N ILE A 75 -3.94 3.17 8.08
CA ILE A 75 -2.97 3.33 7.00
C ILE A 75 -3.30 4.57 6.15
N VAL A 76 -4.56 4.74 5.78
CA VAL A 76 -5.00 5.90 4.99
C VAL A 76 -4.73 7.20 5.76
N ARG A 77 -4.98 7.21 7.06
CA ARG A 77 -4.71 8.38 7.90
C ARG A 77 -3.24 8.78 7.85
N HIS A 78 -2.33 7.81 7.97
CA HIS A 78 -0.89 8.07 7.91
C HIS A 78 -0.47 8.61 6.54
N THR A 79 -0.98 8.02 5.47
CA THR A 79 -0.60 8.43 4.10
C THR A 79 -1.17 9.79 3.73
N ARG A 80 -2.39 10.11 4.15
CA ARG A 80 -3.00 11.42 3.91
C ARG A 80 -2.28 12.55 4.62
N GLY A 81 -1.55 12.26 5.69
CA GLY A 81 -0.76 13.25 6.41
C GLY A 81 0.49 13.68 5.65
N LEU A 82 0.89 12.98 4.60
CA LEU A 82 2.05 13.32 3.80
C LEU A 82 1.71 14.46 2.83
N LYS A 83 2.58 15.45 2.77
CA LYS A 83 2.39 16.61 1.88
C LYS A 83 2.38 16.15 0.41
N GLY A 84 1.40 16.63 -0.34
CA GLY A 84 1.28 16.34 -1.76
C GLY A 84 0.84 14.91 -2.09
N ALA A 85 0.41 14.13 -1.11
CA ALA A 85 0.06 12.73 -1.31
C ALA A 85 -1.12 12.56 -2.27
N LYS A 86 -0.92 11.71 -3.28
CA LYS A 86 -1.94 11.27 -4.22
C LYS A 86 -1.78 9.77 -4.40
N ALA A 87 -2.88 9.05 -4.47
CA ALA A 87 -2.84 7.59 -4.59
C ALA A 87 -3.83 7.12 -5.66
N GLU A 88 -3.40 6.12 -6.44
CA GLU A 88 -4.23 5.45 -7.43
C GLU A 88 -4.09 3.95 -7.25
N VAL A 89 -5.21 3.25 -7.11
CA VAL A 89 -5.24 1.81 -6.87
C VAL A 89 -5.55 1.08 -8.18
N LYS A 90 -4.78 0.03 -8.46
CA LYS A 90 -5.01 -0.87 -9.61
C LYS A 90 -4.93 -2.31 -9.15
N LEU A 91 -5.82 -3.14 -9.67
CA LEU A 91 -5.87 -4.57 -9.37
C LEU A 91 -5.49 -5.36 -10.61
N TYR A 92 -4.72 -6.42 -10.40
CA TYR A 92 -4.25 -7.31 -11.45
C TYR A 92 -4.39 -8.75 -11.00
N ASP A 93 -4.66 -9.64 -11.94
CA ASP A 93 -4.59 -11.08 -11.68
C ASP A 93 -3.16 -11.56 -11.95
N LEU A 94 -2.63 -12.38 -11.04
CA LEU A 94 -1.34 -13.01 -11.28
C LEU A 94 -1.53 -14.15 -12.27
N VAL A 95 -1.01 -13.99 -13.47
CA VAL A 95 -1.07 -15.01 -14.52
C VAL A 95 0.07 -16.02 -14.29
N GLN A 96 -0.29 -17.30 -14.30
CA GLN A 96 0.67 -18.38 -14.07
C GLN A 96 0.82 -19.27 -15.30
#